data_1f95d0524e02b1cb82b9af4b92d4d526
#
_entry.id   1f95d0524e02b1cb82b9af4b92d4d526
#
_cell.length_a   1.000
_cell.length_b   1.000
_cell.length_c   1.000
_cell.angle_alpha   90.00
_cell.angle_beta   90.00
_cell.angle_gamma   90.00
#
_symmetry.space_group_name_H-M   'P 1'
#
loop_
_entity.id
_entity.type
_entity.pdbx_description
1 polymer ?
#
loop_
_entity_poly.entity_id
_entity_poly.type
_entity_poly.pdbx_seq_one_letter_code
_entity_poly.pdbx_strand_id
1 'polypeptide(L)'
;TRATPIGIKLVVGNHEDFDYSSGFFAAFLQYPGKSGKVHDYKAFVATANKHQIKVAVAADILSLVKLEAPGSFGVDVVVGTTQRFGIPLGYGGPHAAFFATKEAYKRNIPGRIIGVTRDTKGNRALRMALQTREQHIKRDKATSNI
;
A
#
# COMPACT_ATOMS: atom_id res chain seq x y z
N THR A 1 3.90 -19.64 2.86
CA THR A 1 4.10 -18.20 2.64
C THR A 1 3.76 -17.36 3.88
N ARG A 2 3.99 -16.03 3.86
CA ARG A 2 3.79 -15.16 5.03
C ARG A 2 2.32 -14.97 5.46
N ALA A 3 1.37 -15.24 4.58
CA ALA A 3 -0.06 -15.09 4.88
C ALA A 3 -0.61 -16.27 5.72
N THR A 4 -0.14 -17.48 5.46
CA THR A 4 -0.62 -18.70 6.12
C THR A 4 -0.51 -18.67 7.64
N PRO A 5 0.64 -18.25 8.25
CA PRO A 5 0.78 -18.24 9.71
C PRO A 5 -0.18 -17.28 10.42
N ILE A 6 -0.71 -16.30 9.73
CA ILE A 6 -1.69 -15.33 10.29
C ILE A 6 -3.13 -15.67 9.89
N GLY A 7 -3.37 -16.90 9.39
CA GLY A 7 -4.69 -17.40 9.07
C GLY A 7 -5.31 -16.85 7.78
N ILE A 8 -4.53 -16.16 6.93
CA ILE A 8 -5.03 -15.62 5.66
C ILE A 8 -4.94 -16.70 4.57
N LYS A 9 -6.09 -17.05 4.00
CA LYS A 9 -6.17 -17.91 2.82
C LYS A 9 -5.97 -17.07 1.56
N LEU A 10 -4.99 -17.46 0.74
CA LEU A 10 -4.76 -16.82 -0.55
C LEU A 10 -5.41 -17.64 -1.66
N VAL A 11 -6.17 -16.96 -2.51
CA VAL A 11 -6.71 -17.49 -3.75
C VAL A 11 -6.09 -16.72 -4.91
N VAL A 12 -5.42 -17.43 -5.81
CA VAL A 12 -4.80 -16.84 -7.01
C VAL A 12 -5.73 -17.06 -8.19
N GLY A 13 -6.07 -16.00 -8.89
CA GLY A 13 -6.98 -16.05 -10.03
C GLY A 13 -6.83 -14.85 -10.95
N ASN A 14 -7.69 -14.78 -11.96
CA ASN A 14 -7.80 -13.64 -12.84
C ASN A 14 -8.81 -12.65 -12.26
N HIS A 15 -8.52 -11.35 -12.39
CA HIS A 15 -9.44 -10.30 -11.94
C HIS A 15 -10.75 -10.26 -12.75
N GLU A 16 -10.75 -10.76 -13.97
CA GLU A 16 -11.94 -10.84 -14.83
C GLU A 16 -12.94 -11.87 -14.33
N ASP A 17 -12.45 -12.93 -13.66
CA ASP A 17 -13.26 -14.03 -13.11
C ASP A 17 -13.48 -13.90 -11.59
N PHE A 18 -13.26 -12.71 -11.04
CA PHE A 18 -13.32 -12.50 -9.59
C PHE A 18 -14.76 -12.57 -9.07
N ASP A 19 -15.01 -13.51 -8.18
CA ASP A 19 -16.33 -13.66 -7.53
C ASP A 19 -16.43 -12.79 -6.28
N TYR A 20 -17.13 -11.67 -6.40
CA TYR A 20 -17.35 -10.72 -5.31
C TYR A 20 -18.26 -11.27 -4.19
N SER A 21 -18.95 -12.39 -4.40
CA SER A 21 -19.82 -13.03 -3.41
C SER A 21 -19.12 -14.06 -2.53
N SER A 22 -17.89 -14.45 -2.87
CA SER A 22 -17.14 -15.54 -2.20
C SER A 22 -16.57 -15.18 -0.83
N GLY A 23 -16.95 -14.04 -0.22
CA GLY A 23 -16.52 -13.68 1.12
C GLY A 23 -15.06 -13.22 1.22
N PHE A 24 -14.46 -12.76 0.15
CA PHE A 24 -13.15 -12.15 0.19
C PHE A 24 -13.19 -10.83 0.97
N PHE A 25 -12.22 -10.63 1.86
CA PHE A 25 -12.09 -9.35 2.56
C PHE A 25 -11.21 -8.34 1.80
N ALA A 26 -10.33 -8.84 0.91
CA ALA A 26 -9.44 -8.00 0.11
C ALA A 26 -9.05 -8.67 -1.21
N ALA A 27 -8.73 -7.82 -2.20
CA ALA A 27 -8.10 -8.19 -3.46
C ALA A 27 -6.74 -7.48 -3.58
N PHE A 28 -5.76 -8.18 -4.16
CA PHE A 28 -4.43 -7.63 -4.41
C PHE A 28 -4.11 -7.71 -5.90
N LEU A 29 -3.87 -6.57 -6.53
CA LEU A 29 -3.63 -6.43 -7.96
C LEU A 29 -2.22 -5.93 -8.23
N GLN A 30 -1.72 -6.14 -9.43
CA GLN A 30 -0.46 -5.58 -9.90
C GLN A 30 -0.70 -4.62 -11.06
N TYR A 31 -0.02 -3.46 -11.06
CA TYR A 31 -0.20 -2.39 -12.03
C TYR A 31 1.13 -1.74 -12.43
N PRO A 32 1.56 -1.86 -13.70
CA PRO A 32 1.04 -2.75 -14.74
C PRO A 32 1.11 -4.24 -14.35
N GLY A 33 0.37 -5.10 -15.08
CA GLY A 33 0.41 -6.54 -14.87
C GLY A 33 1.76 -7.16 -15.24
N LYS A 34 1.98 -8.42 -14.85
CA LYS A 34 3.27 -9.14 -15.08
C LYS A 34 3.69 -9.24 -16.55
N SER A 35 2.74 -9.16 -17.48
CA SER A 35 2.98 -9.15 -18.93
C SER A 35 3.25 -7.76 -19.50
N GLY A 36 3.27 -6.72 -18.66
CA GLY A 36 3.32 -5.32 -19.06
C GLY A 36 1.96 -4.74 -19.49
N LYS A 37 0.89 -5.56 -19.50
CA LYS A 37 -0.44 -5.08 -19.87
C LYS A 37 -0.96 -4.10 -18.80
N VAL A 38 -1.48 -2.97 -19.26
CA VAL A 38 -2.17 -1.99 -18.44
C VAL A 38 -3.67 -2.32 -18.48
N HIS A 39 -4.17 -2.83 -17.35
CA HIS A 39 -5.59 -3.11 -17.21
C HIS A 39 -6.33 -1.89 -16.66
N ASP A 40 -7.55 -1.67 -17.13
CA ASP A 40 -8.45 -0.71 -16.49
C ASP A 40 -9.16 -1.38 -15.31
N TYR A 41 -8.71 -1.08 -14.11
CA TYR A 41 -9.27 -1.63 -12.88
C TYR A 41 -10.41 -0.80 -12.28
N LYS A 42 -10.86 0.28 -12.93
CA LYS A 42 -11.89 1.18 -12.37
C LYS A 42 -13.18 0.45 -12.03
N ALA A 43 -13.71 -0.34 -12.97
CA ALA A 43 -14.93 -1.10 -12.76
C ALA A 43 -14.75 -2.17 -11.67
N PHE A 44 -13.60 -2.87 -11.66
CA PHE A 44 -13.26 -3.84 -10.63
C PHE A 44 -13.26 -3.19 -9.23
N VAL A 45 -12.54 -2.08 -9.07
CA VAL A 45 -12.42 -1.38 -7.79
C VAL A 45 -13.77 -0.84 -7.32
N ALA A 46 -14.57 -0.27 -8.23
CA ALA A 46 -15.90 0.22 -7.91
C ALA A 46 -16.82 -0.90 -7.41
N THR A 47 -16.77 -2.08 -8.04
CA THR A 47 -17.57 -3.24 -7.64
C THR A 47 -17.05 -3.82 -6.31
N ALA A 48 -15.75 -3.99 -6.15
CA ALA A 48 -15.15 -4.45 -4.91
C ALA A 48 -15.55 -3.57 -3.71
N ASN A 49 -15.49 -2.24 -3.89
CA ASN A 49 -15.90 -1.30 -2.85
C ASN A 49 -17.40 -1.43 -2.48
N LYS A 50 -18.29 -1.69 -3.43
CA LYS A 50 -19.73 -1.96 -3.15
C LYS A 50 -19.91 -3.22 -2.29
N HIS A 51 -19.06 -4.23 -2.48
CA HIS A 51 -19.03 -5.46 -1.70
C HIS A 51 -18.16 -5.38 -0.44
N GLN A 52 -17.69 -4.19 -0.07
CA GLN A 52 -16.80 -3.93 1.09
C GLN A 52 -15.46 -4.68 1.03
N ILE A 53 -15.06 -5.13 -0.15
CA ILE A 53 -13.77 -5.78 -0.40
C ILE A 53 -12.71 -4.70 -0.56
N LYS A 54 -11.66 -4.74 0.25
CA LYS A 54 -10.55 -3.79 0.17
C LYS A 54 -9.67 -4.11 -1.02
N VAL A 55 -9.22 -3.09 -1.73
CA VAL A 55 -8.34 -3.29 -2.88
C VAL A 55 -6.97 -2.70 -2.60
N ALA A 56 -5.94 -3.53 -2.71
CA ALA A 56 -4.55 -3.14 -2.67
C ALA A 56 -3.90 -3.35 -4.04
N VAL A 57 -3.00 -2.46 -4.43
CA VAL A 57 -2.29 -2.51 -5.71
C VAL A 57 -0.79 -2.44 -5.49
N ALA A 58 -0.05 -3.39 -6.06
CA ALA A 58 1.38 -3.27 -6.26
C ALA A 58 1.62 -2.48 -7.55
N ALA A 59 2.16 -1.26 -7.44
CA ALA A 59 2.38 -0.40 -8.58
C ALA A 59 3.89 -0.20 -8.87
N ASP A 60 4.23 -0.18 -10.16
CA ASP A 60 5.52 0.34 -10.59
C ASP A 60 5.47 1.87 -10.55
N ILE A 61 6.20 2.48 -9.60
CA ILE A 61 6.16 3.93 -9.39
C ILE A 61 6.57 4.72 -10.64
N LEU A 62 7.51 4.21 -11.43
CA LEU A 62 7.95 4.92 -12.64
C LEU A 62 6.86 4.93 -13.72
N SER A 63 6.04 3.89 -13.78
CA SER A 63 4.93 3.83 -14.72
C SER A 63 3.87 4.91 -14.45
N LEU A 64 3.73 5.35 -13.19
CA LEU A 64 2.76 6.36 -12.78
C LEU A 64 3.07 7.78 -13.30
N VAL A 65 4.23 7.99 -13.94
CA VAL A 65 4.52 9.22 -14.70
C VAL A 65 3.61 9.34 -15.94
N LYS A 66 3.15 8.20 -16.48
CA LYS A 66 2.31 8.12 -17.67
C LYS A 66 0.91 7.57 -17.40
N LEU A 67 0.79 6.72 -16.40
CA LEU A 67 -0.46 6.04 -16.06
C LEU A 67 -1.18 6.76 -14.92
N GLU A 68 -2.49 6.63 -14.91
CA GLU A 68 -3.32 7.15 -13.82
C GLU A 68 -2.96 6.47 -12.49
N ALA A 69 -2.79 7.26 -11.44
CA ALA A 69 -2.45 6.74 -10.13
C ALA A 69 -3.62 5.90 -9.54
N PRO A 70 -3.35 4.69 -9.00
CA PRO A 70 -4.42 3.83 -8.49
C PRO A 70 -5.29 4.46 -7.40
N GLY A 71 -4.75 5.39 -6.64
CA GLY A 71 -5.51 6.13 -5.62
C GLY A 71 -6.64 6.99 -6.21
N SER A 72 -6.49 7.51 -7.46
CA SER A 72 -7.50 8.37 -8.08
C SER A 72 -8.77 7.62 -8.50
N PHE A 73 -8.67 6.31 -8.76
CA PHE A 73 -9.84 5.47 -9.05
C PHE A 73 -10.30 4.60 -7.86
N GLY A 74 -9.93 5.00 -6.64
CA GLY A 74 -10.55 4.49 -5.42
C GLY A 74 -9.90 3.27 -4.76
N VAL A 75 -8.68 2.90 -5.15
CA VAL A 75 -7.89 1.86 -4.48
C VAL A 75 -7.62 2.25 -3.02
N ASP A 76 -7.65 1.29 -2.10
CA ASP A 76 -7.48 1.54 -0.67
C ASP A 76 -6.00 1.68 -0.27
N VAL A 77 -5.13 0.86 -0.87
CA VAL A 77 -3.70 0.83 -0.58
C VAL A 77 -2.90 0.65 -1.85
N VAL A 78 -1.84 1.43 -2.01
CA VAL A 78 -0.86 1.27 -3.09
C VAL A 78 0.51 1.08 -2.48
N VAL A 79 1.21 0.06 -2.92
CA VAL A 79 2.57 -0.26 -2.46
C VAL A 79 3.49 -0.45 -3.66
N GLY A 80 4.76 -0.23 -3.45
CA GLY A 80 5.76 -0.48 -4.46
C GLY A 80 7.16 -0.16 -3.99
N THR A 81 8.12 -0.33 -4.88
CA THR A 81 9.54 -0.05 -4.62
C THR A 81 9.99 1.16 -5.42
N THR A 82 10.99 1.88 -4.90
CA THR A 82 11.61 3.01 -5.58
C THR A 82 12.87 2.61 -6.38
N GLN A 83 13.19 1.33 -6.46
CA GLN A 83 14.37 0.85 -7.20
C GLN A 83 14.38 1.25 -8.67
N ARG A 84 13.22 1.46 -9.26
CA ARG A 84 13.04 1.96 -10.63
C ARG A 84 13.67 3.35 -10.89
N PHE A 85 13.98 4.09 -9.83
CA PHE A 85 14.69 5.37 -9.92
C PHE A 85 16.22 5.24 -9.96
N GLY A 86 16.75 4.07 -10.28
CA GLY A 86 18.18 3.85 -10.49
C GLY A 86 18.94 3.35 -9.26
N ILE A 87 18.27 2.78 -8.29
CA ILE A 87 18.95 2.17 -7.13
C ILE A 87 19.58 0.85 -7.56
N PRO A 88 20.91 0.66 -7.40
CA PRO A 88 21.60 -0.56 -7.80
C PRO A 88 21.20 -1.75 -6.95
N LEU A 89 21.23 -2.95 -7.53
CA LEU A 89 20.86 -4.18 -6.84
C LEU A 89 21.80 -4.55 -5.70
N GLY A 90 23.14 -4.43 -5.90
CA GLY A 90 24.16 -4.54 -4.84
C GLY A 90 23.92 -5.67 -3.84
N TYR A 91 23.82 -6.92 -4.28
CA TYR A 91 23.56 -8.10 -3.42
C TYR A 91 22.27 -8.01 -2.57
N GLY A 92 21.22 -7.48 -3.16
CA GLY A 92 19.95 -7.22 -2.45
C GLY A 92 19.77 -5.74 -2.08
N GLY A 93 20.86 -4.98 -2.10
CA GLY A 93 20.96 -3.54 -2.10
C GLY A 93 20.12 -2.75 -1.11
N PRO A 94 20.27 -1.45 -1.06
CA PRO A 94 19.34 -0.60 -0.32
C PRO A 94 17.97 -0.65 -0.97
N HIS A 95 16.95 -0.95 -0.17
CA HIS A 95 15.57 -0.92 -0.59
C HIS A 95 14.85 0.27 0.03
N ALA A 96 14.30 1.13 -0.82
CA ALA A 96 13.26 2.05 -0.39
C ALA A 96 11.95 1.65 -1.05
N ALA A 97 10.88 1.75 -0.29
CA ALA A 97 9.53 1.43 -0.75
C ALA A 97 8.62 2.63 -0.53
N PHE A 98 7.50 2.65 -1.21
CA PHE A 98 6.43 3.59 -0.92
C PHE A 98 5.16 2.85 -0.48
N PHE A 99 4.40 3.52 0.34
CA PHE A 99 3.11 3.08 0.82
C PHE A 99 2.16 4.28 0.78
N ALA A 100 1.10 4.17 0.01
CA ALA A 100 0.07 5.20 -0.09
C ALA A 100 -1.28 4.60 0.29
N THR A 101 -2.08 5.35 1.03
CA THR A 101 -3.40 4.90 1.46
C THR A 101 -4.34 6.07 1.69
N LYS A 102 -5.63 5.77 1.84
CA LYS A 102 -6.65 6.76 2.18
C LYS A 102 -6.44 7.32 3.59
N GLU A 103 -6.83 8.58 3.81
CA GLU A 103 -6.77 9.26 5.10
C GLU A 103 -7.42 8.44 6.24
N ALA A 104 -8.50 7.71 5.93
CA ALA A 104 -9.19 6.87 6.90
C ALA A 104 -8.30 5.78 7.53
N TYR A 105 -7.25 5.36 6.84
CA TYR A 105 -6.34 4.29 7.29
C TYR A 105 -5.07 4.79 7.96
N LYS A 106 -4.87 6.09 8.08
CA LYS A 106 -3.62 6.67 8.61
C LYS A 106 -3.19 6.12 9.97
N ARG A 107 -4.15 5.71 10.81
CA ARG A 107 -3.85 5.12 12.13
C ARG A 107 -3.51 3.62 12.07
N ASN A 108 -3.71 2.98 10.92
CA ASN A 108 -3.48 1.56 10.71
C ASN A 108 -2.19 1.28 9.93
N ILE A 109 -1.57 2.33 9.36
CA ILE A 109 -0.34 2.17 8.58
C ILE A 109 0.82 1.76 9.48
N PRO A 110 1.80 1.00 8.96
CA PRO A 110 3.04 0.72 9.64
C PRO A 110 3.93 1.96 9.73
N GLY A 111 4.70 2.08 10.83
CA GLY A 111 5.71 3.12 10.95
C GLY A 111 5.21 4.42 11.59
N ARG A 112 5.96 5.47 11.31
CA ARG A 112 5.78 6.81 11.89
C ARG A 112 5.55 7.80 10.77
N ILE A 113 4.69 8.79 11.01
CA ILE A 113 4.50 9.90 10.10
C ILE A 113 5.19 11.13 10.66
N ILE A 114 6.06 11.71 9.87
CA ILE A 114 6.72 12.97 10.17
C ILE A 114 5.99 14.08 9.45
N GLY A 115 5.47 15.03 10.22
CA GLY A 115 4.77 16.21 9.71
C GLY A 115 5.65 17.44 9.68
N VAL A 116 5.32 18.38 8.80
CA VAL A 116 5.92 19.71 8.76
C VAL A 116 5.19 20.60 9.77
N THR A 117 5.96 21.33 10.55
CA THR A 117 5.47 22.33 11.53
C THR A 117 6.37 23.57 11.49
N ARG A 118 6.17 24.50 12.41
CA ARG A 118 7.05 25.65 12.63
C ARG A 118 7.61 25.61 14.04
N ASP A 119 8.84 26.05 14.20
CA ASP A 119 9.46 26.25 15.51
C ASP A 119 8.95 27.55 16.17
N THR A 120 9.41 27.85 17.39
CA THR A 120 9.03 29.04 18.13
C THR A 120 9.48 30.36 17.48
N LYS A 121 10.42 30.29 16.53
CA LYS A 121 10.89 31.42 15.72
C LYS A 121 10.19 31.51 14.36
N GLY A 122 9.22 30.62 14.06
CA GLY A 122 8.47 30.60 12.82
C GLY A 122 9.17 29.88 11.67
N ASN A 123 10.35 29.27 11.86
CA ASN A 123 11.06 28.54 10.83
C ASN A 123 10.40 27.16 10.58
N ARG A 124 10.57 26.63 9.37
CA ARG A 124 10.12 25.28 9.06
C ARG A 124 10.84 24.26 9.95
N ALA A 125 10.05 23.42 10.61
CA ALA A 125 10.55 22.34 11.45
C ALA A 125 9.82 21.04 11.13
N LEU A 126 10.41 19.91 11.51
CA LEU A 126 9.81 18.59 11.39
C LEU A 126 9.49 18.04 12.77
N ARG A 127 8.36 17.39 12.90
CA ARG A 127 7.97 16.70 14.13
C ARG A 127 7.27 15.38 13.82
N MET A 128 7.31 14.47 14.76
CA MET A 128 6.50 13.27 14.68
C MET A 128 5.04 13.65 14.83
N ALA A 129 4.26 13.43 13.75
CA ALA A 129 2.84 13.77 13.70
C ALA A 129 1.96 12.60 14.15
N LEU A 130 2.38 11.35 13.83
CA LEU A 130 1.65 10.14 14.17
C LEU A 130 2.62 9.00 14.46
N GLN A 131 2.38 8.32 15.58
CA GLN A 131 3.12 7.16 16.01
C GLN A 131 2.12 6.10 16.46
N THR A 132 1.83 5.13 15.59
CA THR A 132 0.76 4.16 15.83
C THR A 132 1.25 2.82 16.37
N ARG A 133 2.56 2.59 16.38
CA ARG A 133 3.13 1.24 16.59
C ARG A 133 4.36 1.27 17.49
N GLU A 134 4.23 1.90 18.62
CA GLU A 134 5.25 1.79 19.67
C GLU A 134 5.06 0.48 20.43
N GLN A 135 6.12 -0.31 20.55
CA GLN A 135 6.08 -1.56 21.30
C GLN A 135 5.72 -1.34 22.77
N HIS A 136 6.19 -0.25 23.38
CA HIS A 136 5.86 0.10 24.76
C HIS A 136 4.40 0.53 24.95
N ILE A 137 3.71 0.98 23.86
CA ILE A 137 2.28 1.35 23.90
C ILE A 137 1.40 0.15 23.56
N LYS A 138 1.72 -0.55 22.47
CA LYS A 138 0.89 -1.63 21.91
C LYS A 138 1.32 -3.01 22.34
N ARG A 139 2.50 -3.16 22.96
CA ARG A 139 3.05 -4.42 23.49
C ARG A 139 3.01 -5.54 22.43
N ASP A 140 2.28 -6.63 22.72
CA ASP A 140 2.10 -7.78 21.83
C ASP A 140 1.41 -7.47 20.49
N LYS A 141 0.64 -6.39 20.44
CA LYS A 141 -0.03 -5.92 19.23
C LYS A 141 0.82 -4.99 18.36
N ALA A 142 2.04 -4.68 18.79
CA ALA A 142 2.94 -3.86 18.00
C ALA A 142 3.44 -4.65 16.79
N THR A 143 3.49 -4.00 15.62
CA THR A 143 4.17 -4.56 14.45
C THR A 143 5.60 -4.06 14.44
N SER A 144 6.56 -4.97 14.29
CA SER A 144 7.97 -4.62 14.16
C SER A 144 8.18 -3.71 12.94
N ASN A 145 9.03 -2.71 13.11
CA ASN A 145 9.43 -1.78 12.05
C ASN A 145 10.80 -2.13 11.45
N ILE A 146 11.27 -3.32 11.71
CA ILE A 146 12.57 -3.83 11.21
C ILE A 146 12.39 -4.41 9.81
#